data_09b4d2208f5d78b5c7aa7ed5982be930
#
_entry.id   09b4d2208f5d78b5c7aa7ed5982be930
#
_cell.length_a   1.000
_cell.length_b   1.000
_cell.length_c   1.000
_cell.angle_alpha   90.00
_cell.angle_beta   90.00
_cell.angle_gamma   90.00
#
_symmetry.space_group_name_H-M   'P 1'
#
loop_
_entity.id
_entity.type
_entity.pdbx_description
1 polymer ?
#
loop_
_entity_poly.entity_id
_entity_poly.type
_entity_poly.pdbx_seq_one_letter_code
_entity_poly.pdbx_strand_id
1 'polypeptide(L)'
;MSKPFDMALFLVGVLTGSHATRQRHVRQAKIIQAEIVERWQRETPRRWQRKHLAWFLENRMSQRSDATRYYYLLTVRLLVRRLEKSWVFHSER
;
A
#
# COMPACT_ATOMS: atom_id res chain seq x y z
N MET A 1 0.19 10.12 -24.98
CA MET A 1 -0.13 10.43 -23.57
C MET A 1 -0.30 9.15 -22.77
N SER A 2 0.43 9.02 -21.70
CA SER A 2 0.36 7.80 -20.91
C SER A 2 -0.83 7.83 -19.98
N LYS A 3 -1.37 6.65 -19.72
CA LYS A 3 -2.47 6.51 -18.76
C LYS A 3 -1.92 6.55 -17.34
N PRO A 4 -2.67 7.10 -16.40
CA PRO A 4 -2.28 6.99 -15.01
C PRO A 4 -2.29 5.53 -14.56
N PHE A 5 -1.48 5.22 -13.57
CA PHE A 5 -1.43 3.87 -13.04
C PHE A 5 -2.76 3.51 -12.39
N ASP A 6 -3.26 2.32 -12.70
CA ASP A 6 -4.56 1.86 -12.18
C ASP A 6 -4.33 0.92 -11.00
N MET A 7 -4.43 1.45 -9.80
CA MET A 7 -4.17 0.66 -8.58
C MET A 7 -5.24 -0.43 -8.40
N ALA A 8 -6.48 -0.16 -8.74
CA ALA A 8 -7.54 -1.15 -8.59
C ALA A 8 -7.26 -2.37 -9.47
N LEU A 9 -6.87 -2.13 -10.71
CA LEU A 9 -6.54 -3.22 -11.61
C LEU A 9 -5.30 -3.97 -11.14
N PHE A 10 -4.30 -3.22 -10.65
CA PHE A 10 -3.07 -3.84 -10.16
C PHE A 10 -3.34 -4.84 -9.05
N LEU A 11 -4.28 -4.51 -8.16
CA LEU A 11 -4.54 -5.33 -6.97
C LEU A 11 -5.60 -6.41 -7.18
N VAL A 12 -6.29 -6.42 -8.32
CA VAL A 12 -7.44 -7.29 -8.49
C VAL A 12 -7.14 -8.76 -8.21
N GLY A 13 -5.92 -9.21 -8.50
CA GLY A 13 -5.56 -10.61 -8.33
C GLY A 13 -5.32 -11.03 -6.88
N VAL A 14 -5.16 -10.07 -5.96
CA VAL A 14 -4.90 -10.40 -4.56
C VAL A 14 -6.00 -9.90 -3.62
N LEU A 15 -6.99 -9.17 -4.15
CA LEU A 15 -8.07 -8.66 -3.30
C LEU A 15 -9.03 -9.79 -2.97
N THR A 16 -9.42 -9.87 -1.69
CA THR A 16 -10.39 -10.84 -1.20
C THR A 16 -11.33 -10.14 -0.24
N GLY A 17 -12.39 -10.86 0.14
CA GLY A 17 -13.33 -10.33 1.10
C GLY A 17 -14.49 -9.63 0.43
N SER A 18 -15.26 -8.90 1.22
CA SER A 18 -16.45 -8.22 0.74
C SER A 18 -16.07 -7.07 -0.20
N HIS A 19 -17.07 -6.58 -0.91
CA HIS A 19 -16.86 -5.44 -1.79
C HIS A 19 -16.32 -4.24 -1.02
N ALA A 20 -16.88 -3.97 0.16
CA ALA A 20 -16.44 -2.85 0.98
C ALA A 20 -14.99 -3.01 1.41
N THR A 21 -14.61 -4.23 1.80
CA THR A 21 -13.23 -4.50 2.20
C THR A 21 -12.26 -4.29 1.03
N ARG A 22 -12.64 -4.79 -0.15
CA ARG A 22 -11.79 -4.62 -1.32
C ARG A 22 -11.64 -3.15 -1.70
N GLN A 23 -12.74 -2.39 -1.62
CA GLN A 23 -12.65 -0.97 -1.92
C GLN A 23 -11.80 -0.21 -0.92
N ARG A 24 -11.86 -0.60 0.37
CA ARG A 24 -11.01 0.04 1.36
C ARG A 24 -9.54 -0.18 1.05
N HIS A 25 -9.17 -1.40 0.66
CA HIS A 25 -7.78 -1.68 0.33
C HIS A 25 -7.30 -0.87 -0.87
N VAL A 26 -8.15 -0.75 -1.89
CA VAL A 26 -7.78 0.03 -3.07
C VAL A 26 -7.59 1.50 -2.69
N ARG A 27 -8.52 2.04 -1.89
CA ARG A 27 -8.41 3.44 -1.46
C ARG A 27 -7.15 3.67 -0.65
N GLN A 28 -6.84 2.75 0.27
CA GLN A 28 -5.65 2.90 1.09
C GLN A 28 -4.38 2.74 0.26
N ALA A 29 -4.40 1.84 -0.71
CA ALA A 29 -3.24 1.67 -1.59
C ALA A 29 -3.00 2.94 -2.41
N LYS A 30 -4.07 3.62 -2.83
CA LYS A 30 -3.92 4.88 -3.55
C LYS A 30 -3.32 5.96 -2.66
N ILE A 31 -3.68 5.97 -1.39
CA ILE A 31 -3.10 6.92 -0.44
C ILE A 31 -1.60 6.64 -0.26
N ILE A 32 -1.24 5.36 -0.12
CA ILE A 32 0.16 4.98 -0.02
C ILE A 32 0.92 5.44 -1.26
N GLN A 33 0.33 5.20 -2.43
CA GLN A 33 0.94 5.59 -3.69
C GLN A 33 1.17 7.10 -3.74
N ALA A 34 0.16 7.89 -3.35
CA ALA A 34 0.29 9.33 -3.40
C ALA A 34 1.43 9.82 -2.51
N GLU A 35 1.58 9.23 -1.32
CA GLU A 35 2.64 9.62 -0.41
C GLU A 35 4.02 9.27 -0.97
N ILE A 36 4.13 8.10 -1.58
CA ILE A 36 5.41 7.68 -2.14
C ILE A 36 5.75 8.51 -3.38
N VAL A 37 4.74 8.82 -4.19
CA VAL A 37 4.96 9.66 -5.37
C VAL A 37 5.45 11.04 -4.94
N GLU A 38 4.85 11.60 -3.91
CA GLU A 38 5.23 12.93 -3.46
C GLU A 38 6.69 12.97 -3.02
N ARG A 39 7.18 11.90 -2.38
CA ARG A 39 8.53 11.90 -1.84
C ARG A 39 9.58 11.38 -2.83
N TRP A 40 9.24 10.35 -3.61
CA TRP A 40 10.23 9.71 -4.48
C TRP A 40 9.84 9.73 -5.95
N GLN A 41 8.65 10.21 -6.29
CA GLN A 41 8.18 10.30 -7.68
C GLN A 41 8.16 8.95 -8.37
N ARG A 42 7.75 7.91 -7.63
CA ARG A 42 7.64 6.56 -8.17
C ARG A 42 6.19 6.14 -8.12
N GLU A 43 5.48 6.33 -9.23
CA GLU A 43 4.05 6.09 -9.29
C GLU A 43 3.71 4.61 -9.34
N THR A 44 4.55 3.81 -10.00
CA THR A 44 4.29 2.40 -10.22
C THR A 44 4.85 1.57 -9.08
N PRO A 45 4.03 0.75 -8.40
CA PRO A 45 4.53 -0.06 -7.28
C PRO A 45 5.70 -0.96 -7.64
N ARG A 46 5.82 -1.39 -8.90
CA ARG A 46 6.93 -2.23 -9.30
C ARG A 46 8.28 -1.54 -9.17
N ARG A 47 8.29 -0.23 -9.05
CA ARG A 47 9.51 0.54 -8.86
C ARG A 47 9.77 0.86 -7.39
N TRP A 48 8.92 0.39 -6.51
CA TRP A 48 9.10 0.63 -5.08
C TRP A 48 10.06 -0.39 -4.50
N GLN A 49 10.70 0.01 -3.41
CA GLN A 49 11.56 -0.85 -2.62
C GLN A 49 10.97 -0.97 -1.22
N ARG A 50 11.47 -1.93 -0.45
CA ARG A 50 10.95 -2.13 0.90
C ARG A 50 11.01 -0.83 1.71
N LYS A 51 12.06 -0.06 1.53
CA LYS A 51 12.24 1.17 2.32
C LYS A 51 11.12 2.18 2.09
N HIS A 52 10.53 2.19 0.90
CA HIS A 52 9.44 3.13 0.61
C HIS A 52 8.21 2.81 1.46
N LEU A 53 7.85 1.54 1.51
CA LEU A 53 6.70 1.12 2.30
C LEU A 53 6.99 1.22 3.80
N ALA A 54 8.22 0.89 4.22
CA ALA A 54 8.60 1.04 5.61
C ALA A 54 8.52 2.50 6.04
N TRP A 55 8.98 3.42 5.18
CA TRP A 55 8.89 4.84 5.48
C TRP A 55 7.45 5.27 5.68
N PHE A 56 6.55 4.80 4.80
CA PHE A 56 5.14 5.16 4.93
C PHE A 56 4.59 4.72 6.28
N LEU A 57 4.85 3.47 6.65
CA LEU A 57 4.31 2.93 7.90
C LEU A 57 4.92 3.64 9.11
N GLU A 58 6.20 3.97 9.05
CA GLU A 58 6.88 4.57 10.19
C GLU A 58 6.60 6.05 10.36
N ASN A 59 6.39 6.76 9.25
CA ASN A 59 6.30 8.20 9.30
C ASN A 59 4.89 8.74 9.07
N ARG A 60 4.11 8.09 8.23
CA ARG A 60 2.77 8.59 7.91
C ARG A 60 1.70 7.97 8.80
N MET A 61 2.00 6.81 9.39
CA MET A 61 1.03 6.12 10.23
C MET A 61 1.33 6.28 11.71
N SER A 62 2.41 6.95 12.07
CA SER A 62 2.85 7.01 13.47
C SER A 62 1.84 7.71 14.38
N GLN A 63 1.05 8.65 13.83
CA GLN A 63 0.08 9.40 14.63
C GLN A 63 -1.33 8.83 14.51
N ARG A 64 -1.49 7.71 13.82
CA ARG A 64 -2.81 7.12 13.65
C ARG A 64 -3.10 6.12 14.75
N SER A 65 -4.38 5.79 14.91
CA SER A 65 -4.79 4.79 15.88
C SER A 65 -4.22 3.43 15.51
N ASP A 66 -4.18 2.53 16.50
CA ASP A 66 -3.71 1.16 16.25
C ASP A 66 -4.55 0.48 15.18
N ALA A 67 -5.86 0.68 15.21
CA ALA A 67 -6.74 0.05 14.23
C ALA A 67 -6.42 0.54 12.82
N THR A 68 -6.24 1.86 12.66
CA THR A 68 -5.93 2.42 11.35
C THR A 68 -4.58 1.89 10.85
N ARG A 69 -3.58 1.87 11.72
CA ARG A 69 -2.28 1.36 11.34
C ARG A 69 -2.35 -0.10 10.93
N TYR A 70 -3.16 -0.88 11.64
CA TYR A 70 -3.31 -2.29 11.31
C TYR A 70 -3.92 -2.46 9.91
N TYR A 71 -4.96 -1.69 9.59
CA TYR A 71 -5.59 -1.81 8.29
C TYR A 71 -4.66 -1.40 7.16
N TYR A 72 -3.83 -0.37 7.38
CA TYR A 72 -2.84 0.01 6.38
C TYR A 72 -1.75 -1.05 6.24
N LEU A 73 -1.37 -1.69 7.34
CA LEU A 73 -0.42 -2.79 7.27
C LEU A 73 -0.95 -3.93 6.41
N LEU A 74 -2.24 -4.25 6.55
CA LEU A 74 -2.85 -5.28 5.71
C LEU A 74 -2.77 -4.88 4.23
N THR A 75 -3.02 -3.62 3.93
CA THR A 75 -2.93 -3.14 2.54
C THR A 75 -1.50 -3.22 2.03
N VAL A 76 -0.52 -2.86 2.86
CA VAL A 76 0.89 -2.99 2.48
C VAL A 76 1.22 -4.44 2.16
N ARG A 77 0.71 -5.37 2.97
CA ARG A 77 0.96 -6.80 2.73
C ARG A 77 0.36 -7.25 1.40
N LEU A 78 -0.80 -6.72 1.03
CA LEU A 78 -1.39 -7.04 -0.27
C LEU A 78 -0.52 -6.53 -1.41
N LEU A 79 0.01 -5.31 -1.27
CA LEU A 79 0.92 -4.76 -2.28
C LEU A 79 2.15 -5.63 -2.44
N VAL A 80 2.74 -6.04 -1.31
CA VAL A 80 3.92 -6.90 -1.34
C VAL A 80 3.60 -8.23 -2.00
N ARG A 81 2.44 -8.81 -1.68
CA ARG A 81 2.02 -10.07 -2.27
C ARG A 81 1.85 -9.93 -3.79
N ARG A 82 1.24 -8.84 -4.22
CA ARG A 82 1.04 -8.61 -5.65
C ARG A 82 2.37 -8.43 -6.38
N LEU A 83 3.35 -7.80 -5.70
CA LEU A 83 4.68 -7.62 -6.25
C LEU A 83 5.52 -8.89 -6.20
N GLU A 84 5.02 -9.93 -5.50
CA GLU A 84 5.72 -11.20 -5.36
C GLU A 84 7.08 -11.03 -4.70
N LYS A 85 7.14 -10.14 -3.71
CA LYS A 85 8.35 -9.92 -2.92
C LYS A 85 8.22 -10.63 -1.59
N SER A 86 9.36 -10.80 -0.91
CA SER A 86 9.38 -11.45 0.40
C SER A 86 9.54 -10.44 1.53
N TRP A 87 9.23 -9.18 1.28
CA TRP A 87 9.34 -8.15 2.31
C TRP A 87 8.38 -8.43 3.44
N VAL A 88 8.86 -8.28 4.67
CA VAL A 88 8.06 -8.50 5.86
C VAL A 88 7.98 -7.19 6.65
N PHE A 89 6.78 -6.86 7.10
CA PHE A 89 6.54 -5.68 7.93
C PHE A 89 5.82 -6.15 9.19
N HIS A 90 6.33 -5.72 10.35
CA HIS A 90 5.77 -6.13 11.62
C HIS A 90 4.90 -5.00 12.18
N SER A 91 3.83 -5.41 12.87
CA SER A 91 3.02 -4.48 13.62
C SER A 91 3.70 -4.23 14.94
N GLU A 92 4.50 -3.19 15.00
CA GLU A 92 5.20 -2.89 16.23
C GLU A 92 4.24 -2.43 17.27
N ARG A 93 4.48 -2.82 18.25
CA ARG A 93 3.77 -2.39 19.14
C ARG A 93 3.66 -1.87 19.64
#